data_3f6752f042d305334a391cddc59ce8fb
#
_entry.id   3f6752f042d305334a391cddc59ce8fb
#
_cell.length_a   1.000
_cell.length_b   1.000
_cell.length_c   1.000
_cell.angle_alpha   90.00
_cell.angle_beta   90.00
_cell.angle_gamma   90.00
#
_symmetry.space_group_name_H-M   'P 1'
#
loop_
_entity.id
_entity.type
_entity.pdbx_description
1 polymer ?
#
loop_
_entity_poly.entity_id
_entity_poly.type
_entity_poly.pdbx_seq_one_letter_code
_entity_poly.pdbx_strand_id
1 'polypeptide(L)'
;AQLRATFVPLDLANLSSVRDVVGHVEHEASLDILINNAGVMATPRMLTADGFELQFGVNHLGHFALTATLWPLLAQSPSPRVVTVSSLTHWLGRIDFDDLDGEQRYRPMGRYEMSKLANLMFTFELASRAESAGSPLVATACHPGASSTDLARDHPILNALFVPMAYVLNTARQGALPTLRAATDAYANSGDYFGPEGLLQLARGAKSVGV
;
A
#
# COMPACT_ATOMS: atom_id res chain seq x y z
N ALA A 1 -5.41 25.76 -13.23
CA ALA A 1 -6.48 24.79 -12.96
C ALA A 1 -6.71 24.75 -11.45
N GLN A 2 -7.96 24.85 -11.02
CA GLN A 2 -8.30 24.72 -9.61
C GLN A 2 -8.29 23.22 -9.28
N LEU A 3 -7.47 22.80 -8.33
CA LEU A 3 -7.48 21.43 -7.84
C LEU A 3 -8.83 21.14 -7.19
N ARG A 4 -9.49 20.08 -7.62
CA ARG A 4 -10.69 19.56 -7.00
C ARG A 4 -10.31 18.34 -6.16
N ALA A 5 -10.78 18.29 -4.93
CA ALA A 5 -10.66 17.13 -4.07
C ALA A 5 -12.06 16.76 -3.58
N THR A 6 -12.41 15.50 -3.69
CA THR A 6 -13.66 14.93 -3.19
C THR A 6 -13.33 13.89 -2.13
N PHE A 7 -14.00 13.97 -0.99
CA PHE A 7 -13.91 12.94 0.04
C PHE A 7 -14.90 11.82 -0.27
N VAL A 8 -14.40 10.59 -0.33
CA VAL A 8 -15.20 9.37 -0.46
C VAL A 8 -14.97 8.52 0.77
N PRO A 9 -16.02 8.21 1.56
CA PRO A 9 -15.89 7.32 2.71
C PRO A 9 -15.44 5.92 2.26
N LEU A 10 -14.43 5.38 2.93
CA LEU A 10 -13.90 4.04 2.64
C LEU A 10 -13.31 3.44 3.91
N ASP A 11 -13.79 2.27 4.29
CA ASP A 11 -13.22 1.42 5.34
C ASP A 11 -12.69 0.12 4.72
N LEU A 12 -11.36 -0.02 4.67
CA LEU A 12 -10.71 -1.22 4.12
C LEU A 12 -10.84 -2.45 5.04
N ALA A 13 -11.27 -2.26 6.29
CA ALA A 13 -11.63 -3.36 7.20
C ALA A 13 -13.05 -3.90 6.96
N ASN A 14 -13.75 -3.41 5.94
CA ASN A 14 -15.11 -3.81 5.60
C ASN A 14 -15.27 -3.89 4.07
N LEU A 15 -15.34 -5.09 3.53
CA LEU A 15 -15.47 -5.31 2.09
C LEU A 15 -16.81 -4.76 1.52
N SER A 16 -17.85 -4.57 2.34
CA SER A 16 -19.05 -3.86 1.90
C SER A 16 -18.73 -2.40 1.60
N SER A 17 -18.02 -1.71 2.51
CA SER A 17 -17.56 -0.33 2.29
C SER A 17 -16.69 -0.21 1.03
N VAL A 18 -15.84 -1.20 0.76
CA VAL A 18 -15.03 -1.23 -0.47
C VAL A 18 -15.91 -1.30 -1.72
N ARG A 19 -16.96 -2.13 -1.71
CA ARG A 19 -17.90 -2.22 -2.83
C ARG A 19 -18.70 -0.94 -3.04
N ASP A 20 -19.08 -0.28 -1.96
CA ASP A 20 -19.90 0.94 -1.99
C ASP A 20 -19.17 2.13 -2.62
N VAL A 21 -17.82 2.10 -2.69
CA VAL A 21 -17.01 3.13 -3.39
C VAL A 21 -17.45 3.34 -4.83
N VAL A 22 -17.90 2.29 -5.53
CA VAL A 22 -18.35 2.39 -6.93
C VAL A 22 -19.45 3.43 -7.08
N GLY A 23 -20.45 3.44 -6.18
CA GLY A 23 -21.55 4.41 -6.22
C GLY A 23 -21.10 5.87 -6.07
N HIS A 24 -19.91 6.10 -5.54
CA HIS A 24 -19.34 7.46 -5.44
C HIS A 24 -18.55 7.90 -6.68
N VAL A 25 -18.05 6.95 -7.47
CA VAL A 25 -17.16 7.21 -8.60
C VAL A 25 -17.69 6.70 -9.94
N GLU A 26 -18.89 6.11 -9.98
CA GLU A 26 -19.48 5.53 -11.21
C GLU A 26 -19.76 6.55 -12.32
N HIS A 27 -19.84 7.85 -11.96
CA HIS A 27 -20.03 8.95 -12.90
C HIS A 27 -18.72 9.45 -13.53
N GLU A 28 -17.57 8.98 -13.03
CA GLU A 28 -16.26 9.30 -13.60
C GLU A 28 -16.04 8.49 -14.88
N ALA A 29 -15.42 9.11 -15.89
CA ALA A 29 -15.17 8.46 -17.17
C ALA A 29 -14.06 7.40 -17.09
N SER A 30 -13.07 7.63 -16.23
CA SER A 30 -11.90 6.76 -16.04
C SER A 30 -11.21 7.05 -14.70
N LEU A 31 -10.36 6.11 -14.27
CA LEU A 31 -9.45 6.28 -13.15
C LEU A 31 -8.00 6.14 -13.65
N ASP A 32 -7.24 7.22 -13.62
CA ASP A 32 -5.88 7.21 -14.14
C ASP A 32 -4.87 6.68 -13.12
N ILE A 33 -5.04 7.00 -11.83
CA ILE A 33 -4.10 6.60 -10.79
C ILE A 33 -4.85 6.12 -9.56
N LEU A 34 -4.57 4.89 -9.13
CA LEU A 34 -5.01 4.33 -7.85
C LEU A 34 -3.79 4.17 -6.94
N ILE A 35 -3.85 4.74 -5.73
CA ILE A 35 -2.78 4.62 -4.72
C ILE A 35 -3.31 3.84 -3.52
N ASN A 36 -2.90 2.59 -3.40
CA ASN A 36 -3.17 1.71 -2.27
C ASN A 36 -2.20 2.04 -1.12
N ASN A 37 -2.51 3.06 -0.34
CA ASN A 37 -1.60 3.64 0.66
C ASN A 37 -1.96 3.32 2.10
N ALA A 38 -3.23 3.18 2.44
CA ALA A 38 -3.67 3.01 3.81
C ALA A 38 -3.05 1.77 4.48
N GLY A 39 -2.98 1.79 5.79
CA GLY A 39 -2.46 0.64 6.53
C GLY A 39 -2.43 0.84 8.03
N VAL A 40 -2.38 -0.27 8.72
CA VAL A 40 -2.20 -0.37 10.18
C VAL A 40 -0.97 -1.21 10.47
N MET A 41 -0.30 -0.96 11.60
CA MET A 41 0.95 -1.63 11.97
C MET A 41 0.95 -2.07 13.41
N ALA A 42 1.43 -3.29 13.65
CA ALA A 42 1.68 -3.85 14.97
C ALA A 42 0.46 -3.81 15.91
N THR A 43 -0.74 -3.93 15.37
CA THR A 43 -1.97 -3.96 16.16
C THR A 43 -2.05 -5.25 16.99
N PRO A 44 -2.78 -5.25 18.11
CA PRO A 44 -3.25 -6.49 18.72
C PRO A 44 -4.01 -7.35 17.70
N ARG A 45 -4.16 -8.66 17.96
CA ARG A 45 -4.99 -9.50 17.11
C ARG A 45 -6.43 -9.01 17.15
N MET A 46 -6.89 -8.55 16.02
CA MET A 46 -8.26 -8.10 15.76
C MET A 46 -8.69 -8.65 14.41
N LEU A 47 -9.98 -8.68 14.17
CA LEU A 47 -10.54 -9.11 12.89
C LEU A 47 -11.24 -7.95 12.20
N THR A 48 -11.25 -7.98 10.87
CA THR A 48 -12.07 -7.11 10.04
C THR A 48 -13.56 -7.50 10.18
N ALA A 49 -14.45 -6.69 9.63
CA ALA A 49 -15.89 -7.00 9.59
C ALA A 49 -16.18 -8.33 8.84
N ASP A 50 -15.27 -8.73 7.95
CA ASP A 50 -15.39 -9.94 7.14
C ASP A 50 -14.64 -11.14 7.75
N GLY A 51 -14.04 -10.99 8.94
CA GLY A 51 -13.41 -12.07 9.71
C GLY A 51 -11.92 -12.30 9.41
N PHE A 52 -11.26 -11.49 8.60
CA PHE A 52 -9.82 -11.57 8.33
C PHE A 52 -8.98 -10.92 9.44
N GLU A 53 -7.75 -11.39 9.64
CA GLU A 53 -6.82 -10.68 10.53
C GLU A 53 -6.64 -9.23 10.08
N LEU A 54 -6.69 -8.30 11.04
CA LEU A 54 -6.86 -6.87 10.76
C LEU A 54 -5.76 -6.30 9.85
N GLN A 55 -4.48 -6.61 10.12
CA GLN A 55 -3.39 -6.04 9.34
C GLN A 55 -3.34 -6.62 7.92
N PHE A 56 -3.55 -7.93 7.78
CA PHE A 56 -3.63 -8.56 6.47
C PHE A 56 -4.90 -8.11 5.72
N GLY A 57 -6.03 -8.02 6.42
CA GLY A 57 -7.29 -7.54 5.88
C GLY A 57 -7.22 -6.11 5.34
N VAL A 58 -6.78 -5.16 6.17
CA VAL A 58 -6.69 -3.73 5.79
C VAL A 58 -5.57 -3.48 4.79
N ASN A 59 -4.34 -3.93 5.11
CA ASN A 59 -3.17 -3.57 4.34
C ASN A 59 -3.12 -4.24 2.96
N HIS A 60 -3.72 -5.44 2.83
CA HIS A 60 -3.65 -6.24 1.61
C HIS A 60 -5.03 -6.54 1.01
N LEU A 61 -5.88 -7.31 1.69
CA LEU A 61 -7.14 -7.79 1.11
C LEU A 61 -8.10 -6.66 0.74
N GLY A 62 -8.20 -5.62 1.57
CA GLY A 62 -9.01 -4.43 1.29
C GLY A 62 -8.53 -3.68 0.06
N HIS A 63 -7.21 -3.52 -0.12
CA HIS A 63 -6.64 -2.90 -1.31
C HIS A 63 -6.76 -3.78 -2.56
N PHE A 64 -6.61 -5.10 -2.40
CA PHE A 64 -6.87 -6.05 -3.47
C PHE A 64 -8.31 -5.92 -3.97
N ALA A 65 -9.27 -5.96 -3.03
CA ALA A 65 -10.69 -5.80 -3.34
C ALA A 65 -10.99 -4.44 -3.97
N LEU A 66 -10.41 -3.34 -3.44
CA LEU A 66 -10.56 -1.99 -4.00
C LEU A 66 -10.05 -1.91 -5.44
N THR A 67 -8.87 -2.47 -5.71
CA THR A 67 -8.31 -2.49 -7.07
C THR A 67 -9.21 -3.28 -8.02
N ALA A 68 -9.70 -4.45 -7.59
CA ALA A 68 -10.62 -5.26 -8.39
C ALA A 68 -11.96 -4.55 -8.62
N THR A 69 -12.50 -3.89 -7.61
CA THR A 69 -13.76 -3.13 -7.67
C THR A 69 -13.66 -1.95 -8.64
N LEU A 70 -12.51 -1.24 -8.64
CA LEU A 70 -12.26 -0.08 -9.51
C LEU A 70 -11.66 -0.46 -10.87
N TRP A 71 -11.45 -1.75 -11.12
CA TRP A 71 -10.87 -2.22 -12.39
C TRP A 71 -11.59 -1.71 -13.64
N PRO A 72 -12.93 -1.69 -13.70
CA PRO A 72 -13.63 -1.17 -14.88
C PRO A 72 -13.28 0.28 -15.22
N LEU A 73 -13.05 1.14 -14.23
CA LEU A 73 -12.63 2.54 -14.41
C LEU A 73 -11.15 2.65 -14.78
N LEU A 74 -10.28 1.84 -14.17
CA LEU A 74 -8.87 1.76 -14.54
C LEU A 74 -8.72 1.32 -16.01
N ALA A 75 -9.51 0.34 -16.45
CA ALA A 75 -9.45 -0.16 -17.82
C ALA A 75 -9.94 0.86 -18.88
N GLN A 76 -10.64 1.92 -18.49
CA GLN A 76 -11.05 3.01 -19.38
C GLN A 76 -9.94 4.07 -19.55
N SER A 77 -8.97 4.12 -18.67
CA SER A 77 -7.86 5.07 -18.79
C SER A 77 -6.89 4.65 -19.90
N PRO A 78 -6.38 5.61 -20.69
CA PRO A 78 -5.36 5.31 -21.70
C PRO A 78 -4.00 4.98 -21.10
N SER A 79 -3.75 5.33 -19.84
CA SER A 79 -2.47 5.09 -19.15
C SER A 79 -2.72 4.88 -17.63
N PRO A 80 -3.41 3.81 -17.26
CA PRO A 80 -3.77 3.56 -15.87
C PRO A 80 -2.56 3.16 -15.04
N ARG A 81 -2.56 3.56 -13.77
CA ARG A 81 -1.48 3.23 -12.86
C ARG A 81 -2.03 2.79 -11.50
N VAL A 82 -1.49 1.70 -10.99
CA VAL A 82 -1.75 1.23 -9.62
C VAL A 82 -0.45 1.27 -8.83
N VAL A 83 -0.44 2.02 -7.74
CA VAL A 83 0.71 2.14 -6.82
C VAL A 83 0.34 1.46 -5.51
N THR A 84 1.13 0.49 -5.07
CA THR A 84 0.88 -0.21 -3.82
C THR A 84 1.98 0.07 -2.80
N VAL A 85 1.60 0.57 -1.62
CA VAL A 85 2.56 0.91 -0.57
C VAL A 85 2.92 -0.34 0.24
N SER A 86 4.18 -0.77 0.09
CA SER A 86 4.83 -1.81 0.87
C SER A 86 5.63 -1.22 2.05
N SER A 87 6.66 -1.87 2.50
CA SER A 87 7.59 -1.44 3.55
C SER A 87 8.92 -2.16 3.38
N LEU A 88 10.02 -1.62 3.91
CA LEU A 88 11.29 -2.33 4.02
C LEU A 88 11.17 -3.64 4.82
N THR A 89 10.19 -3.72 5.73
CA THR A 89 9.97 -4.92 6.54
C THR A 89 9.48 -6.13 5.75
N HIS A 90 9.09 -5.95 4.46
CA HIS A 90 8.73 -7.07 3.58
C HIS A 90 9.84 -8.13 3.49
N TRP A 91 11.11 -7.74 3.62
CA TRP A 91 12.26 -8.66 3.64
C TRP A 91 12.23 -9.69 4.79
N LEU A 92 11.53 -9.37 5.87
CA LEU A 92 11.33 -10.24 7.03
C LEU A 92 9.99 -11.00 6.94
N GLY A 93 9.16 -10.62 5.99
CA GLY A 93 7.83 -11.18 5.79
C GLY A 93 7.87 -12.64 5.32
N ARG A 94 6.90 -13.40 5.78
CA ARG A 94 6.62 -14.76 5.31
C ARG A 94 5.13 -14.96 5.24
N ILE A 95 4.62 -15.44 4.10
CA ILE A 95 3.21 -15.83 4.00
C ILE A 95 3.05 -17.20 4.62
N ASP A 96 2.25 -17.25 5.67
CA ASP A 96 1.84 -18.52 6.31
C ASP A 96 0.43 -18.84 5.83
N PHE A 97 0.34 -19.69 4.82
CA PHE A 97 -0.93 -20.07 4.21
C PHE A 97 -1.79 -20.94 5.12
N ASP A 98 -1.20 -21.60 6.11
CA ASP A 98 -1.90 -22.45 7.06
C ASP A 98 -2.44 -21.65 8.27
N ASP A 99 -2.03 -20.38 8.44
CA ASP A 99 -2.44 -19.51 9.53
C ASP A 99 -2.54 -18.03 9.10
N LEU A 100 -3.26 -17.77 8.00
CA LEU A 100 -3.42 -16.40 7.46
C LEU A 100 -4.06 -15.44 8.47
N ASP A 101 -4.95 -15.93 9.33
CA ASP A 101 -5.67 -15.11 10.30
C ASP A 101 -5.00 -15.08 11.70
N GLY A 102 -3.84 -15.70 11.85
CA GLY A 102 -3.07 -15.67 13.09
C GLY A 102 -3.78 -16.32 14.27
N GLU A 103 -4.54 -17.38 14.02
CA GLU A 103 -5.26 -18.11 15.07
C GLU A 103 -4.33 -18.98 15.91
N GLN A 104 -3.35 -19.61 15.26
CA GLN A 104 -2.42 -20.51 15.92
C GLN A 104 -1.27 -19.73 16.56
N ARG A 105 -0.77 -18.69 15.86
CA ARG A 105 0.34 -17.86 16.34
C ARG A 105 0.22 -16.43 15.87
N TYR A 106 0.07 -15.51 16.82
CA TYR A 106 0.01 -14.07 16.53
C TYR A 106 1.29 -13.35 16.96
N ARG A 107 1.94 -12.72 15.99
CA ARG A 107 3.08 -11.80 16.20
C ARG A 107 2.75 -10.49 15.48
N PRO A 108 2.46 -9.39 16.21
CA PRO A 108 2.00 -8.14 15.59
C PRO A 108 2.88 -7.66 14.43
N MET A 109 4.20 -7.57 14.63
CA MET A 109 5.11 -7.19 13.55
C MET A 109 5.18 -8.21 12.43
N GLY A 110 5.17 -9.52 12.75
CA GLY A 110 5.17 -10.56 11.71
C GLY A 110 3.94 -10.49 10.81
N ARG A 111 2.76 -10.11 11.33
CA ARG A 111 1.55 -9.88 10.53
C ARG A 111 1.69 -8.64 9.64
N TYR A 112 2.27 -7.57 10.16
CA TYR A 112 2.60 -6.39 9.36
C TYR A 112 3.56 -6.74 8.22
N GLU A 113 4.68 -7.41 8.53
CA GLU A 113 5.69 -7.86 7.58
C GLU A 113 5.07 -8.74 6.47
N MET A 114 4.21 -9.70 6.85
CA MET A 114 3.46 -10.55 5.93
C MET A 114 2.57 -9.72 5.01
N SER A 115 1.81 -8.77 5.55
CA SER A 115 0.91 -7.92 4.75
C SER A 115 1.68 -7.06 3.73
N LYS A 116 2.89 -6.58 4.09
CA LYS A 116 3.72 -5.77 3.20
C LYS A 116 4.44 -6.58 2.14
N LEU A 117 4.80 -7.84 2.44
CA LEU A 117 5.25 -8.80 1.44
C LEU A 117 4.12 -9.12 0.45
N ALA A 118 2.90 -9.38 0.94
CA ALA A 118 1.74 -9.65 0.09
C ALA A 118 1.44 -8.49 -0.85
N ASN A 119 1.60 -7.23 -0.40
CA ASN A 119 1.45 -6.05 -1.24
C ASN A 119 2.47 -6.00 -2.39
N LEU A 120 3.70 -6.40 -2.13
CA LEU A 120 4.74 -6.46 -3.16
C LEU A 120 4.46 -7.58 -4.17
N MET A 121 4.09 -8.78 -3.68
CA MET A 121 3.70 -9.91 -4.53
C MET A 121 2.47 -9.56 -5.40
N PHE A 122 1.47 -8.88 -4.82
CA PHE A 122 0.32 -8.38 -5.56
C PHE A 122 0.73 -7.44 -6.70
N THR A 123 1.66 -6.53 -6.45
CA THR A 123 2.13 -5.61 -7.49
C THR A 123 2.78 -6.36 -8.66
N PHE A 124 3.64 -7.34 -8.37
CA PHE A 124 4.31 -8.12 -9.42
C PHE A 124 3.32 -9.00 -10.20
N GLU A 125 2.37 -9.62 -9.51
CA GLU A 125 1.34 -10.42 -10.17
C GLU A 125 0.43 -9.55 -11.02
N LEU A 126 0.03 -8.37 -10.54
CA LEU A 126 -0.76 -7.40 -11.30
C LEU A 126 -0.01 -6.93 -12.55
N ALA A 127 1.29 -6.64 -12.42
CA ALA A 127 2.16 -6.27 -13.54
C ALA A 127 2.22 -7.38 -14.60
N SER A 128 2.47 -8.62 -14.18
CA SER A 128 2.54 -9.79 -15.07
C SER A 128 1.22 -10.06 -15.79
N ARG A 129 0.10 -9.94 -15.08
CA ARG A 129 -1.25 -10.11 -15.69
C ARG A 129 -1.58 -9.00 -16.67
N ALA A 130 -1.25 -7.75 -16.34
CA ALA A 130 -1.45 -6.62 -17.23
C ALA A 130 -0.65 -6.80 -18.53
N GLU A 131 0.62 -7.16 -18.44
CA GLU A 131 1.48 -7.45 -19.60
C GLU A 131 0.91 -8.60 -20.45
N SER A 132 0.54 -9.71 -19.82
CA SER A 132 -0.02 -10.88 -20.50
C SER A 132 -1.36 -10.58 -21.21
N ALA A 133 -2.12 -9.62 -20.67
CA ALA A 133 -3.40 -9.17 -21.25
C ALA A 133 -3.22 -8.04 -22.29
N GLY A 134 -1.99 -7.58 -22.56
CA GLY A 134 -1.74 -6.42 -23.41
C GLY A 134 -2.34 -5.12 -22.87
N SER A 135 -2.54 -5.02 -21.56
CA SER A 135 -3.08 -3.83 -20.90
C SER A 135 -2.01 -2.74 -20.76
N PRO A 136 -2.34 -1.46 -20.98
CA PRO A 136 -1.41 -0.35 -20.74
C PRO A 136 -1.17 -0.05 -19.26
N LEU A 137 -1.76 -0.82 -18.35
CA LEU A 137 -1.62 -0.62 -16.91
C LEU A 137 -0.17 -0.76 -16.46
N VAL A 138 0.29 0.23 -15.71
CA VAL A 138 1.57 0.21 -15.00
C VAL A 138 1.31 -0.05 -13.51
N ALA A 139 1.70 -1.21 -13.01
CA ALA A 139 1.64 -1.56 -11.59
C ALA A 139 3.02 -1.34 -10.95
N THR A 140 3.09 -0.48 -9.95
CA THR A 140 4.33 -0.17 -9.22
C THR A 140 4.12 -0.33 -7.72
N ALA A 141 5.21 -0.60 -7.00
CA ALA A 141 5.22 -0.56 -5.56
C ALA A 141 6.17 0.51 -5.03
N CYS A 142 5.97 0.91 -3.78
CA CYS A 142 6.88 1.81 -3.10
C CYS A 142 6.94 1.56 -1.59
N HIS A 143 7.95 2.13 -0.93
CA HIS A 143 7.98 2.25 0.52
C HIS A 143 8.45 3.65 0.94
N PRO A 144 7.88 4.21 2.03
CA PRO A 144 8.18 5.57 2.47
C PRO A 144 9.54 5.70 3.19
N GLY A 145 10.27 4.59 3.34
CA GLY A 145 11.39 4.53 4.28
C GLY A 145 10.92 4.52 5.73
N ALA A 146 11.80 4.91 6.63
CA ALA A 146 11.45 5.16 8.02
C ALA A 146 10.88 6.57 8.13
N SER A 147 9.58 6.71 8.29
CA SER A 147 8.89 8.00 8.42
C SER A 147 8.15 8.10 9.75
N SER A 148 8.17 9.30 10.34
CA SER A 148 7.36 9.63 11.51
C SER A 148 5.90 9.83 11.07
N THR A 149 5.16 8.73 11.00
CA THR A 149 3.72 8.76 10.73
C THR A 149 2.97 8.18 11.93
N ASP A 150 1.68 8.46 12.02
CA ASP A 150 0.79 7.94 13.07
C ASP A 150 0.60 6.41 13.03
N LEU A 151 1.35 5.72 12.19
CA LEU A 151 1.24 4.28 11.97
C LEU A 151 1.51 3.42 13.23
N ALA A 152 2.32 3.94 14.16
CA ALA A 152 2.62 3.31 15.44
C ALA A 152 1.94 4.00 16.64
N ARG A 153 0.93 4.85 16.41
CA ARG A 153 0.29 5.68 17.45
C ARG A 153 -0.19 4.84 18.64
N ASP A 154 -0.69 3.65 18.39
CA ASP A 154 -1.28 2.79 19.40
C ASP A 154 -0.25 1.86 20.09
N HIS A 155 1.06 2.00 19.76
CA HIS A 155 2.09 1.17 20.35
C HIS A 155 3.13 1.99 21.13
N PRO A 156 2.95 2.19 22.47
CA PRO A 156 3.78 3.11 23.28
C PRO A 156 5.27 2.78 23.27
N ILE A 157 5.64 1.50 23.18
CA ILE A 157 7.03 1.06 23.15
C ILE A 157 7.69 1.42 21.80
N LEU A 158 7.00 1.22 20.69
CA LEU A 158 7.49 1.61 19.37
C LEU A 158 7.60 3.12 19.28
N ASN A 159 6.61 3.88 19.76
CA ASN A 159 6.70 5.34 19.85
C ASN A 159 7.93 5.79 20.66
N ALA A 160 8.19 5.19 21.81
CA ALA A 160 9.36 5.56 22.64
C ALA A 160 10.70 5.25 21.93
N LEU A 161 10.77 4.21 21.09
CA LEU A 161 11.94 3.89 20.27
C LEU A 161 12.10 4.83 19.08
N PHE A 162 11.00 5.30 18.49
CA PHE A 162 11.03 6.21 17.34
C PHE A 162 11.30 7.68 17.72
N VAL A 163 10.98 8.12 18.94
CA VAL A 163 11.23 9.50 19.41
C VAL A 163 12.71 9.92 19.27
N PRO A 164 13.71 9.16 19.70
CA PRO A 164 15.12 9.55 19.51
C PRO A 164 15.58 9.44 18.04
N MET A 165 14.87 8.68 17.20
CA MET A 165 15.16 8.56 15.77
C MET A 165 14.45 9.63 14.93
N ALA A 166 13.60 10.46 15.50
CA ALA A 166 12.82 11.48 14.78
C ALA A 166 13.67 12.43 13.92
N TYR A 167 14.94 12.67 14.33
CA TYR A 167 15.89 13.47 13.55
C TYR A 167 16.44 12.76 12.30
N VAL A 168 16.30 11.43 12.21
CA VAL A 168 16.78 10.60 11.10
C VAL A 168 15.60 10.13 10.21
N LEU A 169 14.39 10.21 10.75
CA LEU A 169 13.19 9.78 10.05
C LEU A 169 12.72 10.83 9.03
N ASN A 170 12.12 10.36 7.95
CA ASN A 170 11.44 11.22 7.01
C ASN A 170 10.26 11.94 7.66
N THR A 171 10.10 13.23 7.35
CA THR A 171 8.80 13.89 7.55
C THR A 171 7.73 13.22 6.69
N ALA A 172 6.44 13.38 7.02
CA ALA A 172 5.35 12.85 6.19
C ALA A 172 5.48 13.30 4.72
N ARG A 173 5.92 14.55 4.47
CA ARG A 173 6.17 15.07 3.12
C ARG A 173 7.30 14.31 2.40
N GLN A 174 8.38 14.02 3.08
CA GLN A 174 9.50 13.25 2.52
C GLN A 174 9.12 11.79 2.31
N GLY A 175 8.38 11.19 3.24
CA GLY A 175 7.86 9.82 3.10
C GLY A 175 6.88 9.64 1.94
N ALA A 176 6.22 10.71 1.52
CA ALA A 176 5.32 10.69 0.35
C ALA A 176 6.06 10.69 -1.01
N LEU A 177 7.35 11.11 -1.06
CA LEU A 177 8.07 11.25 -2.32
C LEU A 177 8.18 9.94 -3.13
N PRO A 178 8.52 8.77 -2.55
CA PRO A 178 8.53 7.53 -3.30
C PRO A 178 7.16 7.17 -3.89
N THR A 179 6.07 7.40 -3.14
CA THR A 179 4.70 7.17 -3.62
C THR A 179 4.36 8.09 -4.77
N LEU A 180 4.66 9.39 -4.65
CA LEU A 180 4.42 10.37 -5.72
C LEU A 180 5.24 10.02 -6.96
N ARG A 181 6.49 9.63 -6.81
CA ARG A 181 7.33 9.22 -7.93
C ARG A 181 6.78 7.96 -8.60
N ALA A 182 6.43 6.93 -7.82
CA ALA A 182 5.80 5.72 -8.34
C ALA A 182 4.52 6.03 -9.12
N ALA A 183 3.76 7.05 -8.69
CA ALA A 183 2.52 7.48 -9.33
C ALA A 183 2.74 8.32 -10.61
N THR A 184 3.82 9.12 -10.71
CA THR A 184 3.93 10.16 -11.75
C THR A 184 5.19 10.09 -12.60
N ASP A 185 6.16 9.23 -12.29
CA ASP A 185 7.37 9.08 -13.10
C ASP A 185 7.00 8.51 -14.49
N ALA A 186 7.26 9.30 -15.53
CA ALA A 186 6.96 8.91 -16.90
C ALA A 186 7.80 7.72 -17.42
N TYR A 187 8.89 7.41 -16.74
CA TYR A 187 9.81 6.30 -17.07
C TYR A 187 9.62 5.08 -16.17
N ALA A 188 8.64 5.09 -15.27
CA ALA A 188 8.34 3.95 -14.44
C ALA A 188 7.82 2.79 -15.27
N ASN A 189 8.40 1.62 -15.07
CA ASN A 189 7.95 0.36 -15.68
C ASN A 189 7.07 -0.42 -14.71
N SER A 190 6.23 -1.27 -15.28
CA SER A 190 5.43 -2.20 -14.49
C SER A 190 6.36 -3.15 -13.73
N GLY A 191 6.14 -3.30 -12.42
CA GLY A 191 7.02 -4.06 -11.53
C GLY A 191 8.08 -3.22 -10.81
N ASP A 192 8.26 -1.93 -11.14
CA ASP A 192 9.23 -1.08 -10.44
C ASP A 192 8.85 -0.92 -8.94
N TYR A 193 9.90 -0.91 -8.12
CA TYR A 193 9.81 -0.65 -6.69
C TYR A 193 10.57 0.63 -6.32
N PHE A 194 9.88 1.60 -5.72
CA PHE A 194 10.42 2.92 -5.39
C PHE A 194 10.66 3.06 -3.88
N GLY A 195 11.80 3.60 -3.52
CA GLY A 195 12.15 3.90 -2.14
C GLY A 195 12.98 5.17 -2.02
N PRO A 196 13.30 5.62 -0.79
CA PRO A 196 14.21 6.74 -0.56
C PRO A 196 15.62 6.50 -1.11
N GLU A 197 16.29 7.57 -1.54
CA GLU A 197 17.64 7.53 -2.12
C GLU A 197 18.75 7.40 -1.08
N GLY A 198 18.47 7.74 0.17
CA GLY A 198 19.44 7.79 1.26
C GLY A 198 19.98 6.43 1.69
N LEU A 199 20.93 6.48 2.61
CA LEU A 199 21.59 5.28 3.15
C LEU A 199 20.54 4.29 3.67
N LEU A 200 20.69 3.02 3.26
CA LEU A 200 19.77 1.91 3.58
C LEU A 200 18.31 2.19 3.18
N GLN A 201 18.06 3.11 2.25
CA GLN A 201 16.71 3.48 1.81
C GLN A 201 15.80 3.99 2.96
N LEU A 202 16.39 4.54 4.02
CA LEU A 202 15.64 4.97 5.20
C LEU A 202 15.08 6.38 5.05
N ALA A 203 15.79 7.28 4.36
CA ALA A 203 15.41 8.69 4.26
C ALA A 203 15.95 9.34 2.98
N ARG A 204 15.38 10.53 2.62
CA ARG A 204 15.73 11.42 1.51
C ARG A 204 15.40 10.91 0.12
N GLY A 205 14.91 11.82 -0.73
CA GLY A 205 14.66 11.60 -2.15
C GLY A 205 13.73 10.44 -2.47
N ALA A 206 13.73 10.01 -3.71
CA ALA A 206 13.05 8.82 -4.17
C ALA A 206 13.72 8.27 -5.44
N LYS A 207 13.91 6.97 -5.53
CA LYS A 207 14.45 6.29 -6.71
C LYS A 207 13.82 4.91 -6.88
N SER A 208 13.94 4.32 -8.07
CA SER A 208 13.72 2.89 -8.24
C SER A 208 14.79 2.12 -7.45
N VAL A 209 14.40 1.11 -6.72
CA VAL A 209 15.26 0.29 -5.86
C VAL A 209 15.06 -1.18 -6.20
N GLY A 210 16.09 -1.99 -6.02
CA GLY A 210 15.97 -3.44 -6.18
C GLY A 210 15.14 -4.08 -5.06
N VAL A 211 14.55 -5.21 -5.36
CA VAL A 211 13.81 -6.08 -4.42
C VAL A 211 14.70 -7.24 -4.01
#